data_ddbe2119e3bb207979c5ad88f45411fe
#
_entry.id   ddbe2119e3bb207979c5ad88f45411fe
#
_cell.length_a   1.000
_cell.length_b   1.000
_cell.length_c   1.000
_cell.angle_alpha   90.00
_cell.angle_beta   90.00
_cell.angle_gamma   90.00
#
_symmetry.space_group_name_H-M   'P 1'
#
loop_
_entity.id
_entity.type
_entity.pdbx_description
1 polymer ?
#
loop_
_entity_poly.entity_id
_entity_poly.type
_entity_poly.pdbx_seq_one_letter_code
_entity_poly.pdbx_strand_id
1 'polypeptide(L)'
;MVSLRLAASLVIVGLAMTSGLSGHSGPPSDPRQDSPASAKSLFSQSAVLVLEREFSSSDISYLLFDARTGTLLSAHWEDPAKPIPLGSLVKPFTALAYGETHDNQFPSHICHGEASGCWRVQPHGKLDLVSAISVSCNSYFRALAQNLTGERLIPIANRFGLDPPDPALSGPPLIGLGDRWPIAPLKMALAYLELYRRRDQPVVRDILAGMEQSARNGTGKGVGQALKHADALVKTGTAPCTHPHAAPGDGFVIAMVPANRPELLLFVRVHSVPGATASITAGRMLHRMEE
;
A
#
# COMPACT_ATOMS: atom_id res chain seq x y z
N MET A 1 39.48 0.54 42.94
CA MET A 1 39.07 0.77 44.34
C MET A 1 37.77 1.61 44.24
N VAL A 2 36.59 1.20 44.56
CA VAL A 2 35.96 0.49 45.67
C VAL A 2 34.75 -0.29 45.11
N SER A 3 34.69 -1.53 45.57
CA SER A 3 33.64 -2.51 45.40
C SER A 3 32.53 -2.29 46.45
N LEU A 4 31.25 -2.63 46.17
CA LEU A 4 30.29 -3.17 47.17
C LEU A 4 29.01 -3.58 46.46
N ARG A 5 28.75 -4.84 46.31
CA ARG A 5 28.08 -5.91 47.11
C ARG A 5 26.55 -5.81 47.18
N LEU A 6 25.99 -6.84 46.57
CA LEU A 6 24.80 -7.64 46.85
C LEU A 6 23.98 -7.35 48.13
N ALA A 7 22.65 -7.45 47.98
CA ALA A 7 21.81 -8.14 48.95
C ALA A 7 20.57 -8.74 48.26
N ALA A 8 20.48 -10.06 48.30
CA ALA A 8 19.31 -10.86 48.01
C ALA A 8 18.45 -10.96 49.26
N SER A 9 17.14 -10.89 49.12
CA SER A 9 16.20 -11.30 50.18
C SER A 9 15.14 -12.22 49.62
N LEU A 10 15.28 -13.47 50.01
CA LEU A 10 14.33 -14.57 49.84
C LEU A 10 13.30 -14.46 50.95
N VAL A 11 12.00 -14.49 50.64
CA VAL A 11 10.95 -14.75 51.64
C VAL A 11 10.09 -15.90 51.15
N ILE A 12 10.21 -17.01 51.86
CA ILE A 12 9.37 -18.20 51.79
C ILE A 12 8.39 -18.15 52.95
N VAL A 13 7.09 -18.24 52.71
CA VAL A 13 6.06 -18.69 53.67
C VAL A 13 4.86 -19.05 52.77
N GLY A 14 4.20 -20.17 52.77
CA GLY A 14 3.94 -21.24 53.71
C GLY A 14 2.55 -21.79 53.31
N LEU A 15 2.44 -23.10 53.17
CA LEU A 15 1.28 -23.87 52.82
C LEU A 15 0.13 -23.67 53.83
N ALA A 16 -1.12 -23.59 53.30
CA ALA A 16 -2.30 -24.04 54.02
C ALA A 16 -3.29 -24.73 53.07
N MET A 17 -3.45 -26.01 53.18
CA MET A 17 -4.49 -26.82 52.57
C MET A 17 -5.81 -26.62 53.32
N THR A 18 -6.90 -26.35 52.57
CA THR A 18 -8.25 -26.72 53.03
C THR A 18 -9.04 -27.31 51.89
N SER A 19 -9.40 -28.55 52.05
CA SER A 19 -10.28 -29.34 51.22
C SER A 19 -11.75 -28.84 51.34
N GLY A 20 -12.38 -28.52 50.24
CA GLY A 20 -13.81 -28.22 50.18
C GLY A 20 -14.39 -28.73 48.83
N LEU A 21 -14.92 -29.95 48.84
CA LEU A 21 -15.78 -30.45 47.78
C LEU A 21 -17.12 -29.70 47.84
N SER A 22 -17.44 -28.98 46.77
CA SER A 22 -18.83 -28.62 46.46
C SER A 22 -18.99 -28.71 44.96
N GLY A 23 -19.63 -29.75 44.50
CA GLY A 23 -20.07 -29.92 43.12
C GLY A 23 -21.12 -28.88 42.75
N HIS A 24 -20.81 -28.03 41.79
CA HIS A 24 -21.79 -27.27 41.01
C HIS A 24 -21.69 -27.75 39.55
N SER A 25 -22.70 -28.53 39.15
CA SER A 25 -22.99 -28.83 37.75
C SER A 25 -23.47 -27.51 37.10
N GLY A 26 -22.55 -26.79 36.44
CA GLY A 26 -22.89 -25.70 35.52
C GLY A 26 -23.60 -26.23 34.28
N PRO A 27 -24.52 -25.48 33.65
CA PRO A 27 -25.15 -25.87 32.40
C PRO A 27 -24.13 -26.11 31.30
N PRO A 28 -24.43 -27.06 30.34
CA PRO A 28 -23.52 -27.34 29.23
C PRO A 28 -23.26 -26.05 28.43
N SER A 29 -21.99 -25.69 28.24
CA SER A 29 -21.57 -24.63 27.37
C SER A 29 -22.05 -24.92 25.95
N ASP A 30 -22.83 -23.99 25.40
CA ASP A 30 -23.28 -24.00 24.00
C ASP A 30 -22.04 -23.94 23.07
N PRO A 31 -21.86 -24.92 22.16
CA PRO A 31 -20.66 -24.93 21.27
C PRO A 31 -20.72 -23.96 20.10
N ARG A 32 -21.59 -22.94 20.12
CA ARG A 32 -21.80 -21.98 19.02
C ARG A 32 -21.60 -20.54 19.41
N GLN A 33 -20.46 -20.23 20.00
CA GLN A 33 -19.91 -18.86 19.94
C GLN A 33 -18.62 -18.87 19.11
N ASP A 34 -18.79 -18.89 17.79
CA ASP A 34 -17.69 -18.52 16.88
C ASP A 34 -17.26 -17.10 17.23
N SER A 35 -16.12 -17.00 17.88
CA SER A 35 -15.53 -15.71 18.26
C SER A 35 -15.29 -14.86 17.00
N PRO A 36 -15.53 -13.54 16.99
CA PRO A 36 -15.26 -12.67 15.83
C PRO A 36 -13.83 -12.79 15.29
N ALA A 37 -12.88 -13.21 16.13
CA ALA A 37 -11.50 -13.51 15.74
C ALA A 37 -11.39 -14.78 14.88
N SER A 38 -12.24 -15.81 15.11
CA SER A 38 -12.27 -17.05 14.34
C SER A 38 -12.82 -16.81 12.92
N ALA A 39 -13.91 -16.04 12.79
CA ALA A 39 -14.52 -15.70 11.51
C ALA A 39 -13.57 -14.87 10.61
N LYS A 40 -12.81 -13.93 11.22
CA LYS A 40 -11.80 -13.14 10.50
C LYS A 40 -10.61 -13.97 10.03
N SER A 41 -10.19 -14.96 10.81
CA SER A 41 -9.14 -15.91 10.42
C SER A 41 -9.59 -16.78 9.23
N LEU A 42 -10.85 -17.22 9.21
CA LEU A 42 -11.41 -18.01 8.12
C LEU A 42 -11.51 -17.22 6.82
N PHE A 43 -11.94 -15.95 6.87
CA PHE A 43 -11.97 -15.07 5.69
C PHE A 43 -10.57 -14.90 5.08
N SER A 44 -9.56 -14.62 5.91
CA SER A 44 -8.19 -14.48 5.43
C SER A 44 -7.65 -15.77 4.80
N GLN A 45 -7.98 -16.93 5.35
CA GLN A 45 -7.61 -18.24 4.80
C GLN A 45 -8.31 -18.50 3.46
N SER A 46 -9.60 -18.21 3.35
CA SER A 46 -10.36 -18.37 2.10
C SER A 46 -9.80 -17.45 1.00
N ALA A 47 -9.50 -16.19 1.32
CA ALA A 47 -8.90 -15.25 0.39
C ALA A 47 -7.55 -15.75 -0.16
N VAL A 48 -6.69 -16.30 0.70
CA VAL A 48 -5.41 -16.91 0.30
C VAL A 48 -5.64 -18.06 -0.68
N LEU A 49 -6.52 -19.02 -0.34
CA LEU A 49 -6.81 -20.19 -1.19
C LEU A 49 -7.35 -19.78 -2.58
N VAL A 50 -8.21 -18.77 -2.64
CA VAL A 50 -8.73 -18.24 -3.92
C VAL A 50 -7.59 -17.68 -4.77
N LEU A 51 -6.72 -16.85 -4.18
CA LEU A 51 -5.62 -16.26 -4.91
C LEU A 51 -4.63 -17.31 -5.44
N GLU A 52 -4.23 -18.25 -4.61
CA GLU A 52 -3.28 -19.32 -4.98
C GLU A 52 -3.82 -20.23 -6.09
N ARG A 53 -5.12 -20.50 -6.07
CA ARG A 53 -5.76 -21.36 -7.07
C ARG A 53 -6.00 -20.68 -8.41
N GLU A 54 -6.45 -19.40 -8.39
CA GLU A 54 -6.97 -18.74 -9.59
C GLU A 54 -6.02 -17.73 -10.22
N PHE A 55 -4.99 -17.27 -9.47
CA PHE A 55 -4.08 -16.22 -9.92
C PHE A 55 -2.59 -16.60 -9.83
N SER A 56 -2.28 -17.86 -10.12
CA SER A 56 -0.90 -18.41 -10.13
C SER A 56 -0.17 -18.27 -11.46
N SER A 57 -0.71 -17.48 -12.42
CA SER A 57 -0.04 -17.24 -13.70
C SER A 57 1.29 -16.50 -13.50
N SER A 58 2.31 -16.85 -14.29
CA SER A 58 3.61 -16.17 -14.32
C SER A 58 3.53 -14.69 -14.70
N ASP A 59 2.44 -14.28 -15.37
CA ASP A 59 2.21 -12.89 -15.78
C ASP A 59 1.71 -12.02 -14.62
N ILE A 60 1.31 -12.62 -13.50
CA ILE A 60 0.76 -11.95 -12.34
C ILE A 60 1.68 -12.21 -11.15
N SER A 61 2.09 -11.14 -10.46
CA SER A 61 2.70 -11.26 -9.14
C SER A 61 1.84 -10.50 -8.13
N TYR A 62 1.69 -11.01 -6.91
CA TYR A 62 0.94 -10.31 -5.88
C TYR A 62 1.50 -10.50 -4.47
N LEU A 63 1.19 -9.55 -3.60
CA LEU A 63 1.35 -9.62 -2.16
C LEU A 63 0.01 -9.25 -1.53
N LEU A 64 -0.48 -10.08 -0.61
CA LEU A 64 -1.69 -9.83 0.18
C LEU A 64 -1.32 -9.65 1.65
N PHE A 65 -1.77 -8.55 2.24
CA PHE A 65 -1.53 -8.23 3.65
C PHE A 65 -2.85 -8.07 4.42
N ASP A 66 -2.83 -8.47 5.68
CA ASP A 66 -3.75 -7.93 6.68
C ASP A 66 -3.37 -6.45 6.90
N ALA A 67 -4.24 -5.53 6.51
CA ALA A 67 -3.94 -4.11 6.54
C ALA A 67 -3.88 -3.53 7.96
N ARG A 68 -4.46 -4.19 8.94
CA ARG A 68 -4.47 -3.72 10.35
C ARG A 68 -3.16 -4.06 11.05
N THR A 69 -2.66 -5.28 10.82
CA THR A 69 -1.44 -5.78 11.47
C THR A 69 -0.18 -5.54 10.65
N GLY A 70 -0.32 -5.44 9.31
CA GLY A 70 0.79 -5.43 8.37
C GLY A 70 1.38 -6.82 8.13
N THR A 71 0.67 -7.89 8.53
CA THR A 71 1.11 -9.27 8.32
C THR A 71 0.92 -9.67 6.86
N LEU A 72 1.94 -10.22 6.24
CA LEU A 72 1.85 -10.83 4.91
C LEU A 72 1.04 -12.13 5.01
N LEU A 73 -0.09 -12.20 4.32
CA LEU A 73 -1.00 -13.35 4.32
C LEU A 73 -0.68 -14.33 3.19
N SER A 74 -0.36 -13.82 2.00
CA SER A 74 0.01 -14.63 0.82
C SER A 74 0.91 -13.83 -0.10
N ALA A 75 1.79 -14.54 -0.82
CA ALA A 75 2.69 -13.95 -1.80
C ALA A 75 2.86 -14.89 -3.00
N HIS A 76 2.68 -14.33 -4.18
CA HIS A 76 3.07 -14.91 -5.46
C HIS A 76 3.99 -13.91 -6.16
N TRP A 77 5.24 -13.81 -5.69
CA TRP A 77 6.26 -12.88 -6.18
C TRP A 77 7.62 -13.51 -5.96
N GLU A 78 8.43 -13.67 -7.01
CA GLU A 78 9.70 -14.38 -6.97
C GLU A 78 10.66 -13.83 -5.89
N ASP A 79 10.87 -12.52 -5.90
CA ASP A 79 11.69 -11.84 -4.89
C ASP A 79 11.07 -10.46 -4.57
N PRO A 80 10.14 -10.38 -3.60
CA PRO A 80 9.50 -9.11 -3.23
C PRO A 80 10.42 -8.17 -2.45
N ALA A 81 11.59 -8.63 -2.01
CA ALA A 81 12.59 -7.82 -1.33
C ALA A 81 13.57 -7.16 -2.30
N LYS A 82 13.64 -7.62 -3.56
CA LYS A 82 14.51 -7.05 -4.58
C LYS A 82 13.94 -5.72 -5.09
N PRO A 83 14.70 -4.60 -4.99
CA PRO A 83 14.26 -3.32 -5.52
C PRO A 83 14.06 -3.34 -7.04
N ILE A 84 12.91 -2.85 -7.49
CA ILE A 84 12.54 -2.68 -8.90
C ILE A 84 11.86 -1.33 -9.12
N PRO A 85 11.83 -0.80 -10.35
CA PRO A 85 11.02 0.37 -10.67
C PRO A 85 9.54 0.08 -10.44
N LEU A 86 8.86 0.91 -9.67
CA LEU A 86 7.43 0.77 -9.35
C LEU A 86 6.56 1.88 -9.95
N GLY A 87 7.16 2.71 -10.79
CA GLY A 87 6.45 3.76 -11.50
C GLY A 87 5.76 4.75 -10.57
N SER A 88 4.59 5.17 -10.96
CA SER A 88 3.80 6.19 -10.27
C SER A 88 3.34 5.82 -8.84
N LEU A 89 3.70 4.64 -8.32
CA LEU A 89 3.45 4.33 -6.90
C LEU A 89 4.27 5.23 -5.95
N VAL A 90 5.34 5.86 -6.42
CA VAL A 90 6.13 6.79 -5.60
C VAL A 90 5.50 8.19 -5.44
N LYS A 91 4.55 8.58 -6.30
CA LYS A 91 3.96 9.93 -6.34
C LYS A 91 3.36 10.44 -5.02
N PRO A 92 2.68 9.63 -4.20
CA PRO A 92 2.26 10.05 -2.86
C PRO A 92 3.42 10.54 -2.00
N PHE A 93 4.56 9.87 -2.05
CA PHE A 93 5.74 10.21 -1.25
C PHE A 93 6.46 11.46 -1.80
N THR A 94 6.43 11.66 -3.12
CA THR A 94 6.88 12.92 -3.75
C THR A 94 5.99 14.09 -3.33
N ALA A 95 4.67 13.88 -3.23
CA ALA A 95 3.76 14.91 -2.72
C ALA A 95 4.07 15.27 -1.26
N LEU A 96 4.35 14.27 -0.40
CA LEU A 96 4.74 14.51 0.99
C LEU A 96 6.02 15.35 1.08
N ALA A 97 7.06 15.00 0.30
CA ALA A 97 8.30 15.77 0.27
C ALA A 97 8.08 17.21 -0.21
N TYR A 98 7.23 17.40 -1.21
CA TYR A 98 6.85 18.73 -1.68
C TYR A 98 6.12 19.52 -0.56
N GLY A 99 5.16 18.90 0.09
CA GLY A 99 4.39 19.52 1.17
C GLY A 99 5.29 20.02 2.31
N GLU A 100 6.27 19.22 2.74
CA GLU A 100 7.20 19.60 3.81
C GLU A 100 8.09 20.82 3.45
N THR A 101 8.32 21.05 2.17
CA THR A 101 9.14 22.19 1.71
C THR A 101 8.31 23.41 1.31
N HIS A 102 6.99 23.31 1.29
CA HIS A 102 6.06 24.34 0.83
C HIS A 102 4.87 24.54 1.80
N ASP A 103 5.07 24.32 3.10
CA ASP A 103 4.05 24.51 4.15
C ASP A 103 2.70 23.85 3.83
N ASN A 104 2.75 22.67 3.19
CA ASN A 104 1.60 21.91 2.69
C ASN A 104 0.70 22.71 1.71
N GLN A 105 1.24 23.73 1.03
CA GLN A 105 0.54 24.46 -0.02
C GLN A 105 0.80 23.81 -1.38
N PHE A 106 -0.27 23.29 -2.01
CA PHE A 106 -0.19 22.63 -3.31
C PHE A 106 -0.72 23.54 -4.42
N PRO A 107 -0.04 23.60 -5.59
CA PRO A 107 -0.49 24.44 -6.68
C PRO A 107 -1.73 23.85 -7.36
N SER A 108 -2.54 24.73 -7.94
CA SER A 108 -3.44 24.34 -9.03
C SER A 108 -2.64 24.30 -10.32
N HIS A 109 -2.75 23.22 -11.11
CA HIS A 109 -1.98 23.00 -12.33
C HIS A 109 -2.90 22.65 -13.50
N ILE A 110 -2.59 23.17 -14.70
CA ILE A 110 -3.32 22.85 -15.93
C ILE A 110 -2.52 21.81 -16.71
N CYS A 111 -3.05 20.60 -16.84
CA CYS A 111 -2.46 19.55 -17.67
C CYS A 111 -2.97 19.64 -19.10
N HIS A 112 -2.06 19.84 -20.05
CA HIS A 112 -2.33 19.88 -21.48
C HIS A 112 -2.09 18.53 -22.18
N GLY A 113 -2.19 17.42 -21.45
CA GLY A 113 -1.93 16.09 -21.98
C GLY A 113 -0.46 15.85 -22.30
N GLU A 114 -0.18 15.13 -23.39
CA GLU A 114 1.16 14.80 -23.84
C GLU A 114 2.02 16.06 -24.05
N ALA A 115 1.45 17.14 -24.52
CA ALA A 115 2.15 18.43 -24.72
C ALA A 115 2.77 18.99 -23.42
N SER A 116 2.26 18.59 -22.25
CA SER A 116 2.84 18.94 -20.94
C SER A 116 3.58 17.76 -20.27
N GLY A 117 3.97 16.74 -21.04
CA GLY A 117 4.68 15.56 -20.56
C GLY A 117 3.83 14.61 -19.73
N CYS A 118 2.50 14.61 -19.94
CA CYS A 118 1.61 13.64 -19.33
C CYS A 118 1.59 12.31 -20.11
N TRP A 119 1.18 11.23 -19.46
CA TRP A 119 1.03 9.90 -20.06
C TRP A 119 -0.18 9.81 -21.00
N ARG A 120 -1.15 10.70 -20.83
CA ARG A 120 -2.39 10.76 -21.61
C ARG A 120 -2.26 11.79 -22.71
N VAL A 121 -2.71 11.44 -23.93
CA VAL A 121 -2.71 12.37 -25.08
C VAL A 121 -3.64 13.55 -24.80
N GLN A 122 -4.90 13.28 -24.42
CA GLN A 122 -5.87 14.33 -24.12
C GLN A 122 -5.56 15.00 -22.77
N PRO A 123 -5.80 16.32 -22.66
CA PRO A 123 -5.64 17.05 -21.41
C PRO A 123 -6.46 16.47 -20.25
N HIS A 124 -5.88 16.48 -19.05
CA HIS A 124 -6.67 16.30 -17.81
C HIS A 124 -7.35 17.61 -17.38
N GLY A 125 -6.91 18.77 -17.91
CA GLY A 125 -7.39 20.08 -17.52
C GLY A 125 -6.81 20.56 -16.19
N LYS A 126 -7.58 21.35 -15.45
CA LYS A 126 -7.19 21.91 -14.16
C LYS A 126 -7.26 20.84 -13.07
N LEU A 127 -6.15 20.70 -12.34
CA LEU A 127 -5.95 19.69 -11.28
C LEU A 127 -5.46 20.34 -9.99
N ASP A 128 -5.91 19.82 -8.88
CA ASP A 128 -5.34 19.91 -7.55
C ASP A 128 -4.61 18.60 -7.18
N LEU A 129 -4.13 18.45 -5.93
CA LEU A 129 -3.44 17.24 -5.49
C LEU A 129 -4.36 16.01 -5.55
N VAL A 130 -5.60 16.13 -5.09
CA VAL A 130 -6.58 15.02 -5.05
C VAL A 130 -6.84 14.47 -6.45
N SER A 131 -7.21 15.33 -7.37
CA SER A 131 -7.48 14.96 -8.77
C SER A 131 -6.21 14.48 -9.50
N ALA A 132 -5.04 15.04 -9.20
CA ALA A 132 -3.78 14.60 -9.78
C ALA A 132 -3.36 13.20 -9.31
N ILE A 133 -3.59 12.84 -8.05
CA ILE A 133 -3.41 11.47 -7.53
C ILE A 133 -4.37 10.51 -8.23
N SER A 134 -5.65 10.89 -8.33
CA SER A 134 -6.71 10.08 -8.93
C SER A 134 -6.39 9.64 -10.37
N VAL A 135 -5.97 10.57 -11.21
CA VAL A 135 -5.63 10.29 -12.60
C VAL A 135 -4.12 10.03 -12.82
N SER A 136 -3.36 9.99 -11.74
CA SER A 136 -1.90 9.78 -11.79
C SER A 136 -1.17 10.71 -12.76
N CYS A 137 -1.52 12.01 -12.79
CA CYS A 137 -1.08 12.97 -13.79
C CYS A 137 0.44 13.24 -13.72
N ASN A 138 1.18 12.87 -14.78
CA ASN A 138 2.61 13.14 -14.84
C ASN A 138 2.92 14.63 -14.88
N SER A 139 2.13 15.41 -15.62
CA SER A 139 2.34 16.87 -15.76
C SER A 139 2.29 17.58 -14.40
N TYR A 140 1.29 17.28 -13.58
CA TYR A 140 1.17 17.81 -12.21
C TYR A 140 2.40 17.46 -11.37
N PHE A 141 2.73 16.17 -11.32
CA PHE A 141 3.85 15.69 -10.48
C PHE A 141 5.21 16.14 -10.99
N ARG A 142 5.40 16.35 -12.31
CA ARG A 142 6.60 17.00 -12.85
C ARG A 142 6.75 18.42 -12.31
N ALA A 143 5.66 19.17 -12.22
CA ALA A 143 5.69 20.52 -11.65
C ALA A 143 6.08 20.49 -10.16
N LEU A 144 5.56 19.55 -9.36
CA LEU A 144 5.99 19.37 -7.97
C LEU A 144 7.47 19.01 -7.86
N ALA A 145 7.95 18.08 -8.71
CA ALA A 145 9.32 17.58 -8.66
C ALA A 145 10.36 18.55 -9.26
N GLN A 146 9.94 19.64 -9.87
CA GLN A 146 10.84 20.58 -10.55
C GLN A 146 11.91 21.18 -9.64
N ASN A 147 11.54 21.41 -8.37
CA ASN A 147 12.42 21.99 -7.35
C ASN A 147 12.77 21.00 -6.24
N LEU A 148 12.52 19.69 -6.46
CA LEU A 148 12.88 18.64 -5.54
C LEU A 148 14.13 17.89 -6.00
N THR A 149 14.90 17.43 -5.02
CA THR A 149 16.03 16.50 -5.21
C THR A 149 15.79 15.22 -4.40
N GLY A 150 16.53 14.17 -4.71
CA GLY A 150 16.49 12.93 -3.92
C GLY A 150 16.81 13.17 -2.44
N GLU A 151 17.72 14.11 -2.15
CA GLU A 151 18.04 14.51 -0.78
C GLU A 151 16.80 14.94 0.01
N ARG A 152 15.84 15.65 -0.63
CA ARG A 152 14.57 16.07 0.00
C ARG A 152 13.59 14.90 0.19
N LEU A 153 13.74 13.83 -0.59
CA LEU A 153 12.91 12.62 -0.45
C LEU A 153 13.47 11.62 0.55
N ILE A 154 14.76 11.64 0.87
CA ILE A 154 15.37 10.71 1.83
C ILE A 154 14.65 10.71 3.19
N PRO A 155 14.32 11.84 3.84
CA PRO A 155 13.59 11.84 5.10
C PRO A 155 12.21 11.17 4.99
N ILE A 156 11.51 11.38 3.87
CA ILE A 156 10.23 10.72 3.59
C ILE A 156 10.43 9.22 3.39
N ALA A 157 11.39 8.82 2.55
CA ALA A 157 11.70 7.42 2.31
C ALA A 157 12.00 6.68 3.63
N ASN A 158 12.85 7.24 4.47
CA ASN A 158 13.18 6.67 5.78
C ASN A 158 11.96 6.56 6.71
N ARG A 159 11.12 7.61 6.76
CA ARG A 159 9.90 7.63 7.59
C ARG A 159 8.89 6.55 7.20
N PHE A 160 8.82 6.23 5.91
CA PHE A 160 7.89 5.24 5.37
C PHE A 160 8.56 3.87 5.09
N GLY A 161 9.83 3.70 5.42
CA GLY A 161 10.56 2.44 5.24
C GLY A 161 10.83 2.08 3.78
N LEU A 162 10.83 3.07 2.88
CA LEU A 162 11.17 2.90 1.46
C LEU A 162 12.69 2.84 1.27
N ASP A 163 13.13 2.24 0.16
CA ASP A 163 14.49 2.42 -0.32
C ASP A 163 14.69 3.88 -0.73
N PRO A 164 15.70 4.59 -0.17
CA PRO A 164 15.89 5.99 -0.46
C PRO A 164 16.41 6.20 -1.89
N PRO A 165 16.03 7.30 -2.56
CA PRO A 165 16.61 7.67 -3.84
C PRO A 165 18.07 8.13 -3.70
N ASP A 166 18.82 8.13 -4.81
CA ASP A 166 20.08 8.85 -4.89
C ASP A 166 19.87 10.32 -4.50
N PRO A 167 20.67 10.90 -3.60
CA PRO A 167 20.52 12.29 -3.17
C PRO A 167 20.54 13.30 -4.33
N ALA A 168 21.35 13.04 -5.39
CA ALA A 168 21.47 13.90 -6.57
C ALA A 168 20.34 13.69 -7.59
N LEU A 169 19.46 12.71 -7.38
CA LEU A 169 18.35 12.45 -8.29
C LEU A 169 17.41 13.65 -8.35
N SER A 170 16.94 14.02 -9.54
CA SER A 170 16.04 15.16 -9.74
C SER A 170 15.07 14.93 -10.89
N GLY A 171 13.98 15.69 -10.91
CA GLY A 171 13.01 15.72 -11.99
C GLY A 171 12.21 14.42 -12.15
N PRO A 172 12.03 13.91 -13.40
CA PRO A 172 11.12 12.81 -13.70
C PRO A 172 11.29 11.53 -12.91
N PRO A 173 12.51 11.06 -12.56
CA PRO A 173 12.69 9.87 -11.75
C PRO A 173 12.06 9.97 -10.35
N LEU A 174 11.97 11.18 -9.75
CA LEU A 174 11.35 11.37 -8.44
C LEU A 174 9.84 11.15 -8.44
N ILE A 175 9.21 11.04 -9.61
CA ILE A 175 7.79 10.73 -9.77
C ILE A 175 7.57 9.33 -10.40
N GLY A 176 8.63 8.52 -10.42
CA GLY A 176 8.61 7.14 -10.91
C GLY A 176 8.66 7.02 -12.43
N LEU A 177 9.21 7.99 -13.15
CA LEU A 177 9.44 7.87 -14.58
C LEU A 177 10.88 7.36 -14.84
N GLY A 178 10.97 6.24 -15.53
CA GLY A 178 12.22 5.49 -15.73
C GLY A 178 12.48 4.49 -14.59
N ASP A 179 13.75 4.13 -14.41
CA ASP A 179 14.21 3.05 -13.55
C ASP A 179 15.17 3.50 -12.42
N ARG A 180 15.42 4.79 -12.29
CA ARG A 180 16.47 5.33 -11.41
C ARG A 180 16.11 5.40 -9.92
N TRP A 181 14.87 5.09 -9.54
CA TRP A 181 14.46 4.96 -8.15
C TRP A 181 13.76 3.61 -7.94
N PRO A 182 14.54 2.51 -7.87
CA PRO A 182 14.00 1.19 -7.57
C PRO A 182 13.66 1.07 -6.08
N ILE A 183 12.55 0.41 -5.79
CA ILE A 183 12.06 0.18 -4.42
C ILE A 183 11.60 -1.28 -4.33
N ALA A 184 11.91 -1.94 -3.22
CA ALA A 184 11.42 -3.28 -2.96
C ALA A 184 9.88 -3.31 -2.87
N PRO A 185 9.19 -4.19 -3.61
CA PRO A 185 7.74 -4.31 -3.55
C PRO A 185 7.18 -4.48 -2.14
N LEU A 186 7.86 -5.30 -1.32
CA LEU A 186 7.50 -5.49 0.08
C LEU A 186 7.51 -4.18 0.87
N LYS A 187 8.55 -3.36 0.70
CA LYS A 187 8.67 -2.05 1.36
C LYS A 187 7.60 -1.08 0.86
N MET A 188 7.31 -1.09 -0.44
CA MET A 188 6.25 -0.24 -1.01
C MET A 188 4.87 -0.58 -0.43
N ALA A 189 4.52 -1.85 -0.31
CA ALA A 189 3.26 -2.27 0.31
C ALA A 189 3.16 -1.79 1.77
N LEU A 190 4.21 -2.00 2.57
CA LEU A 190 4.27 -1.55 3.96
C LEU A 190 4.22 -0.02 4.09
N ALA A 191 4.85 0.72 3.15
CA ALA A 191 4.80 2.17 3.11
C ALA A 191 3.37 2.70 2.88
N TYR A 192 2.55 2.02 2.09
CA TYR A 192 1.15 2.39 1.91
C TYR A 192 0.29 2.09 3.14
N LEU A 193 0.59 1.02 3.89
CA LEU A 193 -0.04 0.80 5.20
C LEU A 193 0.32 1.91 6.19
N GLU A 194 1.59 2.31 6.22
CA GLU A 194 2.05 3.42 7.06
C GLU A 194 1.44 4.76 6.61
N LEU A 195 1.25 4.98 5.30
CA LEU A 195 0.53 6.14 4.78
C LEU A 195 -0.90 6.18 5.34
N TYR A 196 -1.62 5.06 5.32
CA TYR A 196 -2.97 4.99 5.88
C TYR A 196 -3.00 5.21 7.40
N ARG A 197 -2.01 4.71 8.15
CA ARG A 197 -1.90 4.96 9.60
C ARG A 197 -1.79 6.45 9.93
N ARG A 198 -1.26 7.26 9.00
CA ARG A 198 -1.11 8.72 9.12
C ARG A 198 -2.25 9.52 8.49
N ARG A 199 -3.40 8.91 8.23
CA ARG A 199 -4.56 9.50 7.55
C ARG A 199 -5.10 10.79 8.14
N ASP A 200 -4.79 11.08 9.41
CA ASP A 200 -5.23 12.29 10.09
C ASP A 200 -4.38 13.52 9.70
N GLN A 201 -3.21 13.32 9.07
CA GLN A 201 -2.39 14.41 8.54
C GLN A 201 -3.03 14.99 7.28
N PRO A 202 -3.13 16.35 7.14
CA PRO A 202 -3.86 16.97 6.04
C PRO A 202 -3.44 16.49 4.65
N VAL A 203 -2.13 16.48 4.34
CA VAL A 203 -1.63 16.04 3.03
C VAL A 203 -1.92 14.56 2.77
N VAL A 204 -1.81 13.73 3.80
CA VAL A 204 -2.12 12.29 3.68
C VAL A 204 -3.62 12.11 3.40
N ARG A 205 -4.48 12.87 4.05
CA ARG A 205 -5.93 12.85 3.80
C ARG A 205 -6.25 13.16 2.34
N ASP A 206 -5.63 14.18 1.76
CA ASP A 206 -5.81 14.55 0.37
C ASP A 206 -5.29 13.46 -0.59
N ILE A 207 -4.15 12.85 -0.26
CA ILE A 207 -3.62 11.70 -1.01
C ILE A 207 -4.60 10.54 -0.98
N LEU A 208 -5.13 10.17 0.19
CA LEU A 208 -6.08 9.08 0.33
C LEU A 208 -7.42 9.39 -0.37
N ALA A 209 -7.91 10.63 -0.30
CA ALA A 209 -9.07 11.07 -1.07
C ALA A 209 -8.85 10.91 -2.58
N GLY A 210 -7.66 11.26 -3.06
CA GLY A 210 -7.27 11.03 -4.46
C GLY A 210 -7.19 9.53 -4.82
N MET A 211 -6.76 8.67 -3.90
CA MET A 211 -6.74 7.22 -4.10
C MET A 211 -8.16 6.63 -4.13
N GLU A 212 -9.07 7.12 -3.29
CA GLU A 212 -10.48 6.73 -3.32
C GLU A 212 -11.15 7.19 -4.63
N GLN A 213 -10.90 8.43 -5.05
CA GLN A 213 -11.37 8.94 -6.35
C GLN A 213 -10.75 8.15 -7.52
N SER A 214 -9.52 7.65 -7.40
CA SER A 214 -8.88 6.78 -8.40
C SER A 214 -9.67 5.49 -8.62
N ALA A 215 -10.17 4.86 -7.55
CA ALA A 215 -11.03 3.69 -7.67
C ALA A 215 -12.38 4.00 -8.31
N ARG A 216 -12.96 5.17 -8.04
CA ARG A 216 -14.29 5.54 -8.58
C ARG A 216 -14.24 5.89 -10.07
N ASN A 217 -13.33 6.73 -10.49
CA ASN A 217 -13.31 7.29 -11.85
C ASN A 217 -11.91 7.59 -12.43
N GLY A 218 -10.83 7.22 -11.71
CA GLY A 218 -9.46 7.45 -12.13
C GLY A 218 -8.78 6.22 -12.75
N THR A 219 -7.46 6.12 -12.55
CA THR A 219 -6.66 5.01 -13.10
C THR A 219 -6.92 3.67 -12.41
N GLY A 220 -7.47 3.69 -11.21
CA GLY A 220 -7.84 2.50 -10.42
C GLY A 220 -9.28 2.03 -10.61
N LYS A 221 -10.04 2.59 -11.56
CA LYS A 221 -11.47 2.30 -11.75
C LYS A 221 -11.80 0.81 -11.97
N GLY A 222 -10.84 0.02 -12.50
CA GLY A 222 -11.03 -1.41 -12.65
C GLY A 222 -11.25 -2.14 -11.31
N VAL A 223 -10.64 -1.65 -10.23
CA VAL A 223 -10.90 -2.15 -8.87
C VAL A 223 -12.30 -1.74 -8.41
N GLY A 224 -12.63 -0.44 -8.46
CA GLY A 224 -13.92 0.05 -7.96
C GLY A 224 -15.13 -0.53 -8.71
N GLN A 225 -14.99 -0.80 -10.02
CA GLN A 225 -16.05 -1.45 -10.82
C GLN A 225 -16.26 -2.92 -10.47
N ALA A 226 -15.26 -3.60 -9.96
CA ALA A 226 -15.33 -5.01 -9.61
C ALA A 226 -15.90 -5.25 -8.21
N LEU A 227 -15.68 -4.33 -7.28
CA LEU A 227 -16.18 -4.44 -5.90
C LEU A 227 -17.68 -4.17 -5.82
N LYS A 228 -18.41 -5.04 -5.09
CA LYS A 228 -19.87 -4.94 -4.93
C LYS A 228 -20.29 -4.24 -3.64
N HIS A 229 -19.47 -4.36 -2.60
CA HIS A 229 -19.88 -4.03 -1.23
C HIS A 229 -18.95 -3.03 -0.53
N ALA A 230 -17.85 -2.63 -1.15
CA ALA A 230 -16.87 -1.77 -0.51
C ALA A 230 -16.24 -0.76 -1.47
N ASP A 231 -15.98 0.45 -0.98
CA ASP A 231 -15.07 1.39 -1.65
C ASP A 231 -13.61 0.96 -1.43
N ALA A 232 -12.71 1.40 -2.31
CA ALA A 232 -11.29 1.09 -2.23
C ALA A 232 -10.41 2.34 -2.30
N LEU A 233 -9.25 2.29 -1.67
CA LEU A 233 -8.14 3.23 -1.89
C LEU A 233 -7.20 2.60 -2.92
N VAL A 234 -7.08 3.19 -4.11
CA VAL A 234 -6.30 2.59 -5.19
C VAL A 234 -5.25 3.54 -5.75
N LYS A 235 -4.03 3.05 -5.87
CA LYS A 235 -2.98 3.73 -6.62
C LYS A 235 -2.39 2.79 -7.67
N THR A 236 -2.24 3.29 -8.89
CA THR A 236 -1.63 2.56 -10.00
C THR A 236 -0.24 3.10 -10.33
N GLY A 237 0.61 2.22 -10.82
CA GLY A 237 1.92 2.51 -11.38
C GLY A 237 2.11 1.85 -12.74
N THR A 238 3.00 2.39 -13.54
CA THR A 238 3.52 1.75 -14.76
C THR A 238 5.02 2.04 -14.79
N ALA A 239 5.83 1.01 -14.96
CA ALA A 239 7.28 1.13 -14.99
C ALA A 239 7.88 0.26 -16.10
N PRO A 240 9.13 0.52 -16.53
CA PRO A 240 9.83 -0.35 -17.45
C PRO A 240 9.85 -1.79 -16.95
N CYS A 241 9.64 -2.74 -17.86
CA CYS A 241 9.72 -4.16 -17.54
C CYS A 241 11.14 -4.54 -17.13
N THR A 242 11.27 -5.31 -16.05
CA THR A 242 12.57 -5.83 -15.56
C THR A 242 12.96 -7.18 -16.19
N HIS A 243 12.13 -7.72 -17.08
CA HIS A 243 12.35 -8.97 -17.78
C HIS A 243 13.08 -8.78 -19.12
N PRO A 244 13.81 -9.83 -19.61
CA PRO A 244 14.57 -9.73 -20.85
C PRO A 244 13.72 -9.55 -22.12
N HIS A 245 12.43 -9.80 -22.08
CA HIS A 245 11.54 -9.59 -23.22
C HIS A 245 10.98 -8.17 -23.19
N ALA A 246 11.15 -7.44 -24.30
CA ALA A 246 10.77 -6.03 -24.47
C ALA A 246 9.25 -5.83 -24.47
N ALA A 247 8.67 -5.98 -23.31
CA ALA A 247 7.28 -5.56 -23.08
C ALA A 247 7.21 -4.04 -22.85
N PRO A 248 6.08 -3.39 -23.16
CA PRO A 248 5.92 -1.94 -23.00
C PRO A 248 6.07 -1.45 -21.56
N GLY A 249 6.06 -2.36 -20.58
CA GLY A 249 6.22 -2.09 -19.16
C GLY A 249 5.31 -2.95 -18.29
N ASP A 250 5.54 -2.91 -16.99
CA ASP A 250 4.72 -3.62 -16.00
C ASP A 250 3.73 -2.66 -15.35
N GLY A 251 2.48 -3.11 -15.23
CA GLY A 251 1.43 -2.42 -14.50
C GLY A 251 1.40 -2.84 -13.04
N PHE A 252 1.36 -1.86 -12.15
CA PHE A 252 1.31 -2.05 -10.71
C PHE A 252 0.03 -1.47 -10.11
N VAL A 253 -0.53 -2.12 -9.12
CA VAL A 253 -1.71 -1.66 -8.38
C VAL A 253 -1.52 -1.94 -6.90
N ILE A 254 -1.70 -0.93 -6.08
CA ILE A 254 -1.96 -1.09 -4.65
C ILE A 254 -3.42 -0.74 -4.42
N ALA A 255 -4.15 -1.67 -3.79
CA ALA A 255 -5.53 -1.50 -3.38
C ALA A 255 -5.68 -1.82 -1.90
N MET A 256 -6.32 -0.94 -1.14
CA MET A 256 -6.70 -1.16 0.25
C MET A 256 -8.22 -1.17 0.36
N VAL A 257 -8.79 -2.18 1.00
CA VAL A 257 -10.23 -2.46 1.03
C VAL A 257 -10.66 -2.84 2.45
N PRO A 258 -11.82 -2.32 2.94
CA PRO A 258 -12.57 -1.18 2.43
C PRO A 258 -11.84 0.18 2.65
N ALA A 259 -12.20 1.22 1.89
CA ALA A 259 -11.48 2.49 1.91
C ALA A 259 -11.44 3.17 3.28
N ASN A 260 -12.56 3.14 4.02
CA ASN A 260 -12.71 3.83 5.30
C ASN A 260 -12.00 3.11 6.47
N ARG A 261 -11.80 1.79 6.39
CA ARG A 261 -11.14 0.97 7.40
C ARG A 261 -10.52 -0.27 6.77
N PRO A 262 -9.39 -0.13 6.05
CA PRO A 262 -8.79 -1.24 5.34
C PRO A 262 -8.55 -2.47 6.23
N GLU A 263 -9.03 -3.61 5.77
CA GLU A 263 -8.77 -4.93 6.33
C GLU A 263 -7.73 -5.68 5.51
N LEU A 264 -7.72 -5.44 4.19
CA LEU A 264 -6.75 -6.01 3.26
C LEU A 264 -5.99 -4.93 2.51
N LEU A 265 -4.73 -5.18 2.24
CA LEU A 265 -3.94 -4.51 1.20
C LEU A 265 -3.52 -5.57 0.18
N LEU A 266 -3.93 -5.37 -1.07
CA LEU A 266 -3.50 -6.16 -2.20
C LEU A 266 -2.55 -5.33 -3.07
N PHE A 267 -1.33 -5.84 -3.27
CA PHE A 267 -0.37 -5.28 -4.21
C PHE A 267 -0.19 -6.25 -5.37
N VAL A 268 -0.48 -5.80 -6.60
CA VAL A 268 -0.43 -6.60 -7.82
C VAL A 268 0.55 -6.00 -8.81
N ARG A 269 1.32 -6.85 -9.49
CA ARG A 269 2.03 -6.57 -10.73
C ARG A 269 1.42 -7.42 -11.84
N VAL A 270 1.18 -6.83 -13.00
CA VAL A 270 0.80 -7.55 -14.22
C VAL A 270 1.79 -7.18 -15.31
N HIS A 271 2.40 -8.19 -15.93
CA HIS A 271 3.38 -7.99 -16.99
C HIS A 271 2.74 -7.44 -18.27
N SER A 272 3.49 -6.63 -19.00
CA SER A 272 3.18 -6.16 -20.36
C SER A 272 1.88 -5.35 -20.48
N VAL A 273 1.42 -4.72 -19.39
CA VAL A 273 0.23 -3.85 -19.39
C VAL A 273 0.46 -2.58 -18.58
N PRO A 274 -0.23 -1.47 -18.89
CA PRO A 274 -0.20 -0.29 -18.02
C PRO A 274 -0.98 -0.52 -16.73
N GLY A 275 -0.66 0.26 -15.67
CA GLY A 275 -1.29 0.15 -14.36
C GLY A 275 -2.82 0.28 -14.38
N ALA A 276 -3.38 1.09 -15.28
CA ALA A 276 -4.83 1.20 -15.44
C ALA A 276 -5.47 -0.13 -15.93
N THR A 277 -4.79 -0.89 -16.79
CA THR A 277 -5.22 -2.23 -17.20
C THR A 277 -5.00 -3.25 -16.08
N ALA A 278 -3.86 -3.19 -15.38
CA ALA A 278 -3.59 -4.04 -14.22
C ALA A 278 -4.66 -3.87 -13.12
N SER A 279 -5.30 -2.69 -13.01
CA SER A 279 -6.38 -2.46 -12.04
C SER A 279 -7.62 -3.33 -12.28
N ILE A 280 -7.85 -3.79 -13.51
CA ILE A 280 -8.94 -4.74 -13.84
C ILE A 280 -8.61 -6.11 -13.23
N THR A 281 -7.36 -6.56 -13.35
CA THR A 281 -6.92 -7.83 -12.73
C THR A 281 -7.00 -7.75 -11.21
N ALA A 282 -6.50 -6.67 -10.59
CA ALA A 282 -6.61 -6.47 -9.15
C ALA A 282 -8.08 -6.44 -8.67
N GLY A 283 -8.96 -5.81 -9.44
CA GLY A 283 -10.40 -5.81 -9.16
C GLY A 283 -11.01 -7.21 -9.20
N ARG A 284 -10.67 -8.02 -10.21
CA ARG A 284 -11.10 -9.42 -10.29
C ARG A 284 -10.61 -10.24 -9.10
N MET A 285 -9.35 -10.06 -8.69
CA MET A 285 -8.80 -10.74 -7.52
C MET A 285 -9.59 -10.41 -6.25
N LEU A 286 -9.84 -9.12 -6.00
CA LEU A 286 -10.61 -8.67 -4.82
C LEU A 286 -12.06 -9.16 -4.88
N HIS A 287 -12.71 -9.10 -6.03
CA HIS A 287 -14.07 -9.59 -6.22
C HIS A 287 -14.20 -11.08 -5.91
N ARG A 288 -13.24 -11.91 -6.37
CA ARG A 288 -13.22 -13.35 -6.07
C ARG A 288 -12.98 -13.65 -4.59
N MET A 289 -12.38 -12.75 -3.85
CA MET A 289 -12.24 -12.88 -2.39
C MET A 289 -13.50 -12.47 -1.63
N GLU A 290 -14.42 -11.67 -2.25
CA GLU A 290 -15.72 -11.33 -1.65
C GLU A 290 -16.78 -12.45 -1.82
N GLU A 291 -16.57 -13.39 -2.76
CA GLU A 291 -17.46 -14.55 -3.01
C GLU A 291 -17.15 -15.72 -2.09
#